data_a60581d845e3d4783ca388e47eb97264
#
_entry.id   a60581d845e3d4783ca388e47eb97264
#
_cell.length_a   1.000
_cell.length_b   1.000
_cell.length_c   1.000
_cell.angle_alpha   90.00
_cell.angle_beta   90.00
_cell.angle_gamma   90.00
#
_symmetry.space_group_name_H-M   'P 1'
#
loop_
_entity.id
_entity.type
_entity.pdbx_description
1 polymer ?
#
loop_
_entity_poly.entity_id
_entity_poly.type
_entity_poly.pdbx_seq_one_letter_code
_entity_poly.pdbx_strand_id
1 'polypeptide(L)'
;MTPPSTPLAVPTSLPVEVGPVEGSDIDAVAVAVARIWYGWDTTHDLSPHDAKLRAAPLLEPRLTQLLRDYLPISGPGADWLDLTARSAVLRVPADGVRPGAEAGAPADTANSATRLLEVTQRVSTANGPLPERHLVVGLALVKVGAGWRVSQMVAR
;
A
#
# COMPACT_ATOMS: atom_id res chain seq x y z
N MET A 1 13.51 -3.88 33.57
CA MET A 1 14.27 -3.67 32.35
C MET A 1 13.38 -3.99 31.14
N THR A 2 13.14 -3.01 30.31
CA THR A 2 12.31 -3.20 29.10
C THR A 2 13.16 -3.90 28.05
N PRO A 3 12.69 -4.99 27.43
CA PRO A 3 13.44 -5.60 26.35
C PRO A 3 13.59 -4.62 25.17
N PRO A 4 14.70 -4.65 24.44
CA PRO A 4 14.86 -3.78 23.29
C PRO A 4 13.77 -4.09 22.26
N SER A 5 13.16 -3.04 21.70
CA SER A 5 12.19 -3.18 20.63
C SER A 5 12.87 -3.83 19.41
N THR A 6 12.39 -4.99 19.00
CA THR A 6 12.87 -5.62 17.78
C THR A 6 12.39 -4.79 16.60
N PRO A 7 13.28 -4.30 15.71
CA PRO A 7 12.85 -3.60 14.51
C PRO A 7 11.92 -4.50 13.68
N LEU A 8 10.88 -3.91 13.10
CA LEU A 8 10.00 -4.63 12.18
C LEU A 8 10.84 -5.17 11.01
N ALA A 9 10.66 -6.45 10.70
CA ALA A 9 11.31 -7.05 9.56
C ALA A 9 10.79 -6.43 8.26
N VAL A 10 11.71 -6.03 7.38
CA VAL A 10 11.36 -5.50 6.07
C VAL A 10 11.39 -6.64 5.06
N PRO A 11 10.29 -6.94 4.37
CA PRO A 11 10.28 -7.98 3.36
C PRO A 11 11.25 -7.66 2.22
N THR A 12 11.92 -8.68 1.71
CA THR A 12 12.83 -8.57 0.56
C THR A 12 12.18 -9.02 -0.74
N SER A 13 10.98 -9.58 -0.67
CA SER A 13 10.21 -10.04 -1.83
C SER A 13 8.77 -9.56 -1.73
N LEU A 14 8.10 -9.46 -2.90
CA LEU A 14 6.71 -9.04 -2.97
C LEU A 14 5.75 -10.18 -2.59
N PRO A 15 4.53 -9.84 -2.11
CA PRO A 15 3.49 -10.84 -1.90
C PRO A 15 3.18 -11.62 -3.18
N VAL A 16 2.91 -12.91 -3.02
CA VAL A 16 2.68 -13.84 -4.14
C VAL A 16 1.48 -13.41 -4.99
N GLU A 17 0.45 -12.82 -4.38
CA GLU A 17 -0.78 -12.39 -5.05
C GLU A 17 -0.54 -11.32 -6.13
N VAL A 18 0.52 -10.53 -5.98
CA VAL A 18 0.84 -9.46 -6.91
C VAL A 18 1.62 -9.99 -8.12
N GLY A 19 2.33 -11.09 -7.92
CA GLY A 19 3.19 -11.66 -8.95
C GLY A 19 4.44 -10.82 -9.23
N PRO A 20 5.19 -11.16 -10.28
CA PRO A 20 6.37 -10.39 -10.67
C PRO A 20 5.98 -9.02 -11.22
N VAL A 21 6.77 -8.00 -10.88
CA VAL A 21 6.54 -6.61 -11.29
C VAL A 21 7.76 -6.12 -12.07
N GLU A 22 7.51 -5.59 -13.27
CA GLU A 22 8.56 -4.94 -14.06
C GLU A 22 8.88 -3.57 -13.47
N GLY A 23 10.05 -3.48 -12.80
CA GLY A 23 10.46 -2.27 -12.08
C GLY A 23 10.71 -1.05 -12.98
N SER A 24 10.91 -1.25 -14.28
CA SER A 24 11.08 -0.15 -15.24
C SER A 24 9.75 0.44 -15.73
N ASP A 25 8.63 -0.20 -15.41
CA ASP A 25 7.29 0.24 -15.80
C ASP A 25 6.64 1.00 -14.65
N ILE A 26 6.49 2.32 -14.81
CA ILE A 26 5.91 3.20 -13.79
C ILE A 26 4.52 2.72 -13.36
N ASP A 27 3.66 2.42 -14.32
CA ASP A 27 2.28 2.05 -14.04
C ASP A 27 2.19 0.68 -13.36
N ALA A 28 3.02 -0.27 -13.77
CA ALA A 28 3.08 -1.57 -13.12
C ALA A 28 3.51 -1.45 -11.65
N VAL A 29 4.51 -0.62 -11.36
CA VAL A 29 4.96 -0.36 -9.99
C VAL A 29 3.85 0.33 -9.18
N ALA A 30 3.22 1.37 -9.73
CA ALA A 30 2.15 2.10 -9.06
C ALA A 30 0.97 1.19 -8.72
N VAL A 31 0.51 0.37 -9.65
CA VAL A 31 -0.60 -0.57 -9.44
C VAL A 31 -0.25 -1.61 -8.37
N ALA A 32 0.94 -2.19 -8.47
CA ALA A 32 1.38 -3.20 -7.50
C ALA A 32 1.44 -2.64 -6.07
N VAL A 33 2.01 -1.46 -5.90
CA VAL A 33 2.09 -0.81 -4.58
C VAL A 33 0.69 -0.51 -4.04
N ALA A 34 -0.21 0.01 -4.87
CA ALA A 34 -1.59 0.29 -4.44
C ALA A 34 -2.31 -0.99 -3.98
N ARG A 35 -2.15 -2.09 -4.71
CA ARG A 35 -2.76 -3.38 -4.34
C ARG A 35 -2.23 -3.89 -3.00
N ILE A 36 -0.94 -3.77 -2.76
CA ILE A 36 -0.32 -4.20 -1.51
C ILE A 36 -0.70 -3.29 -0.35
N TRP A 37 -0.64 -1.98 -0.56
CA TRP A 37 -0.86 -0.96 0.46
C TRP A 37 -2.27 -1.00 1.05
N TYR A 38 -3.25 -1.33 0.23
CA TYR A 38 -4.66 -1.41 0.61
C TYR A 38 -5.20 -2.84 0.73
N GLY A 39 -4.32 -3.82 0.67
CA GLY A 39 -4.64 -5.22 0.96
C GLY A 39 -4.43 -5.51 2.44
N TRP A 40 -5.52 -5.59 3.21
CA TRP A 40 -5.47 -5.74 4.66
C TRP A 40 -6.03 -7.10 5.08
N ASP A 41 -5.38 -7.75 6.02
CA ASP A 41 -5.90 -8.97 6.65
C ASP A 41 -5.92 -8.75 8.16
N THR A 42 -7.08 -8.37 8.70
CA THR A 42 -7.22 -8.07 10.13
C THR A 42 -7.04 -9.30 11.01
N THR A 43 -7.05 -10.51 10.43
CA THR A 43 -6.78 -11.75 11.17
C THR A 43 -5.29 -11.96 11.44
N HIS A 44 -4.42 -11.27 10.71
CA HIS A 44 -2.96 -11.37 10.82
C HIS A 44 -2.29 -10.03 11.08
N ASP A 45 -2.80 -8.96 10.47
CA ASP A 45 -2.21 -7.63 10.58
C ASP A 45 -2.67 -6.94 11.87
N LEU A 46 -1.78 -6.21 12.50
CA LEU A 46 -2.10 -5.41 13.69
C LEU A 46 -2.70 -4.05 13.34
N SER A 47 -2.40 -3.56 12.14
CA SER A 47 -2.87 -2.28 11.63
C SER A 47 -2.65 -2.20 10.12
N PRO A 48 -3.22 -1.18 9.42
CA PRO A 48 -2.92 -0.95 8.01
C PRO A 48 -1.44 -0.77 7.72
N HIS A 49 -0.66 -0.40 8.71
CA HIS A 49 0.77 -0.18 8.59
C HIS A 49 1.54 -1.44 8.17
N ASP A 50 1.10 -2.61 8.64
CA ASP A 50 1.73 -3.89 8.27
C ASP A 50 1.63 -4.14 6.77
N ALA A 51 0.49 -3.78 6.16
CA ALA A 51 0.33 -3.91 4.70
C ALA A 51 1.30 -3.02 3.94
N LYS A 52 1.49 -1.79 4.42
CA LYS A 52 2.40 -0.83 3.77
C LYS A 52 3.83 -1.36 3.69
N LEU A 53 4.31 -1.97 4.75
CA LEU A 53 5.67 -2.55 4.80
C LEU A 53 5.84 -3.71 3.82
N ARG A 54 4.77 -4.44 3.48
CA ARG A 54 4.86 -5.50 2.47
C ARG A 54 5.20 -4.98 1.07
N ALA A 55 5.03 -3.69 0.82
CA ALA A 55 5.39 -3.05 -0.44
C ALA A 55 6.87 -2.60 -0.49
N ALA A 56 7.64 -2.79 0.57
CA ALA A 56 9.00 -2.27 0.71
C ALA A 56 9.89 -2.48 -0.52
N PRO A 57 9.88 -3.63 -1.22
CA PRO A 57 10.71 -3.81 -2.42
C PRO A 57 10.44 -2.81 -3.54
N LEU A 58 9.26 -2.17 -3.54
CA LEU A 58 8.86 -1.18 -4.54
C LEU A 58 8.75 0.23 -3.97
N LEU A 59 9.16 0.43 -2.72
CA LEU A 59 9.18 1.75 -2.09
C LEU A 59 10.57 2.36 -2.15
N GLU A 60 10.59 3.68 -2.23
CA GLU A 60 11.85 4.42 -2.07
C GLU A 60 12.39 4.17 -0.65
N PRO A 61 13.72 3.95 -0.49
CA PRO A 61 14.28 3.56 0.82
C PRO A 61 13.91 4.48 1.97
N ARG A 62 13.80 5.79 1.72
CA ARG A 62 13.40 6.77 2.74
C ARG A 62 11.97 6.53 3.22
N LEU A 63 11.06 6.18 2.31
CA LEU A 63 9.68 5.87 2.68
C LEU A 63 9.62 4.62 3.53
N THR A 64 10.35 3.58 3.16
CA THR A 64 10.45 2.36 3.96
C THR A 64 10.96 2.66 5.37
N GLN A 65 11.98 3.52 5.50
CA GLN A 65 12.51 3.89 6.80
C GLN A 65 11.49 4.66 7.65
N LEU A 66 10.75 5.59 7.04
CA LEU A 66 9.67 6.31 7.73
C LEU A 66 8.59 5.34 8.23
N LEU A 67 8.25 4.33 7.45
CA LEU A 67 7.27 3.33 7.84
C LEU A 67 7.78 2.44 8.99
N ARG A 68 9.05 2.08 8.98
CA ARG A 68 9.67 1.31 10.07
C ARG A 68 9.73 2.07 11.38
N ASP A 69 9.98 3.38 11.30
CA ASP A 69 10.13 4.24 12.47
C ASP A 69 8.80 4.76 13.01
N TYR A 70 7.70 4.50 12.28
CA TYR A 70 6.38 4.97 12.68
C TYR A 70 5.93 4.31 13.97
N LEU A 71 5.61 5.16 14.96
CA LEU A 71 5.04 4.73 16.24
C LEU A 71 3.63 5.28 16.33
N PRO A 72 2.58 4.45 16.29
CA PRO A 72 1.21 4.94 16.43
C PRO A 72 0.98 5.48 17.83
N ILE A 73 0.51 6.74 17.94
CA ILE A 73 0.25 7.40 19.21
C ILE A 73 -1.13 7.01 19.74
N SER A 74 -2.07 6.68 18.85
CA SER A 74 -3.50 6.51 19.21
C SER A 74 -4.09 5.17 18.76
N GLY A 75 -3.26 4.17 18.50
CA GLY A 75 -3.73 2.86 18.03
C GLY A 75 -4.23 2.88 16.58
N PRO A 76 -4.81 1.76 16.09
CA PRO A 76 -5.10 1.56 14.67
C PRO A 76 -6.36 2.26 14.15
N GLY A 77 -7.18 2.86 15.05
CA GLY A 77 -8.39 3.58 14.66
C GLY A 77 -9.66 2.75 14.74
N ALA A 78 -10.82 3.45 14.81
CA ALA A 78 -12.12 2.83 15.00
C ALA A 78 -12.53 1.95 13.82
N ASP A 79 -12.25 2.36 12.57
CA ASP A 79 -12.54 1.57 11.38
C ASP A 79 -11.80 0.22 11.41
N TRP A 80 -10.52 0.25 11.76
CA TRP A 80 -9.73 -0.98 11.87
C TRP A 80 -10.25 -1.91 12.96
N LEU A 81 -10.63 -1.35 14.12
CA LEU A 81 -11.18 -2.14 15.22
C LEU A 81 -12.50 -2.79 14.84
N ASP A 82 -13.37 -2.09 14.11
CA ASP A 82 -14.62 -2.66 13.60
C ASP A 82 -14.36 -3.78 12.59
N LEU A 83 -13.45 -3.57 11.66
CA LEU A 83 -13.05 -4.60 10.68
C LEU A 83 -12.46 -5.83 11.39
N THR A 84 -11.63 -5.63 12.40
CA THR A 84 -11.04 -6.73 13.19
C THR A 84 -12.11 -7.53 13.93
N ALA A 85 -13.10 -6.85 14.51
CA ALA A 85 -14.22 -7.51 15.18
C ALA A 85 -15.02 -8.41 14.24
N ARG A 86 -15.01 -8.12 12.95
CA ARG A 86 -15.67 -8.89 11.89
C ARG A 86 -14.77 -9.92 11.21
N SER A 87 -13.50 -10.03 11.66
CA SER A 87 -12.48 -10.86 10.99
C SER A 87 -12.34 -10.53 9.51
N ALA A 88 -12.35 -9.24 9.19
CA ALA A 88 -12.38 -8.77 7.81
C ALA A 88 -11.03 -8.98 7.10
N VAL A 89 -11.12 -9.36 5.83
CA VAL A 89 -10.00 -9.38 4.89
C VAL A 89 -10.37 -8.48 3.72
N LEU A 90 -9.53 -7.51 3.44
CA LEU A 90 -9.72 -6.57 2.35
C LEU A 90 -8.66 -6.84 1.29
N ARG A 91 -9.09 -7.10 0.07
CA ARG A 91 -8.20 -7.39 -1.05
C ARG A 91 -8.44 -6.41 -2.18
N VAL A 92 -7.36 -6.00 -2.84
CA VAL A 92 -7.42 -5.23 -4.07
C VAL A 92 -7.08 -6.20 -5.21
N PRO A 93 -8.08 -6.64 -5.99
CA PRO A 93 -7.82 -7.56 -7.10
C PRO A 93 -7.06 -6.87 -8.22
N ALA A 94 -6.54 -7.63 -9.18
CA ALA A 94 -5.78 -7.09 -10.29
C ALA A 94 -6.58 -6.07 -11.12
N ASP A 95 -7.89 -6.28 -11.25
CA ASP A 95 -8.81 -5.37 -11.93
C ASP A 95 -9.39 -4.28 -11.01
N GLY A 96 -8.96 -4.24 -9.75
CA GLY A 96 -9.42 -3.28 -8.76
C GLY A 96 -8.67 -1.96 -8.73
N VAL A 97 -7.70 -1.76 -9.62
CA VAL A 97 -6.95 -0.50 -9.72
C VAL A 97 -7.08 0.04 -11.14
N ARG A 98 -7.58 1.26 -11.25
CA ARG A 98 -7.77 1.94 -12.53
C ARG A 98 -7.13 3.32 -12.50
N PRO A 99 -6.63 3.82 -13.65
CA PRO A 99 -6.17 5.20 -13.71
C PRO A 99 -7.30 6.18 -13.40
N GLY A 100 -7.02 7.14 -12.53
CA GLY A 100 -7.88 8.28 -12.30
C GLY A 100 -7.51 9.43 -13.23
N ALA A 101 -8.38 10.43 -13.30
CA ALA A 101 -8.15 11.65 -14.07
C ALA A 101 -7.79 12.79 -13.12
N GLU A 102 -6.65 13.43 -13.33
CA GLU A 102 -6.23 14.62 -12.58
C GLU A 102 -5.85 15.71 -13.57
N ALA A 103 -6.66 16.79 -13.60
CA ALA A 103 -6.35 17.94 -14.40
C ALA A 103 -5.13 18.69 -13.82
N GLY A 104 -4.20 19.06 -14.69
CA GLY A 104 -3.02 19.80 -14.27
C GLY A 104 -1.92 18.96 -13.61
N ALA A 105 -1.98 17.64 -13.70
CA ALA A 105 -0.89 16.79 -13.21
C ALA A 105 0.40 17.10 -13.98
N PRO A 106 1.56 17.16 -13.28
CA PRO A 106 2.83 17.37 -13.95
C PRO A 106 3.16 16.21 -14.89
N ALA A 107 3.82 16.50 -16.01
CA ALA A 107 4.29 15.49 -16.93
C ALA A 107 5.41 14.66 -16.26
N ASP A 108 5.52 13.39 -16.65
CA ASP A 108 6.62 12.54 -16.23
C ASP A 108 7.95 13.12 -16.70
N THR A 109 8.95 13.01 -15.84
CA THR A 109 10.35 13.32 -16.19
C THR A 109 11.15 12.02 -16.24
N ALA A 110 12.44 12.10 -16.55
CA ALA A 110 13.33 10.95 -16.52
C ALA A 110 13.47 10.33 -15.11
N ASN A 111 13.21 11.12 -14.06
CA ASN A 111 13.50 10.74 -12.67
C ASN A 111 12.28 10.82 -11.73
N SER A 112 11.16 11.35 -12.18
CA SER A 112 9.97 11.53 -11.35
C SER A 112 8.69 11.38 -12.14
N ALA A 113 7.66 10.86 -11.48
CA ALA A 113 6.33 10.70 -12.03
C ALA A 113 5.28 10.81 -10.94
N THR A 114 4.06 11.19 -11.31
CA THR A 114 2.90 11.12 -10.43
C THR A 114 1.81 10.31 -11.08
N ARG A 115 1.00 9.65 -10.26
CA ARG A 115 -0.18 8.90 -10.73
C ARG A 115 -1.35 9.14 -9.79
N LEU A 116 -2.54 9.19 -10.36
CA LEU A 116 -3.79 9.15 -9.61
C LEU A 116 -4.47 7.83 -9.94
N LEU A 117 -4.83 7.07 -8.93
CA LEU A 117 -5.44 5.74 -9.10
C LEU A 117 -6.76 5.68 -8.36
N GLU A 118 -7.72 5.01 -8.98
CA GLU A 118 -8.95 4.57 -8.32
C GLU A 118 -8.76 3.14 -7.86
N VAL A 119 -8.93 2.91 -6.55
CA VAL A 119 -8.66 1.62 -5.91
C VAL A 119 -9.96 1.06 -5.34
N THR A 120 -10.27 -0.17 -5.66
CA THR A 120 -11.42 -0.89 -5.11
C THR A 120 -10.93 -1.99 -4.17
N GLN A 121 -11.38 -1.94 -2.92
CA GLN A 121 -11.16 -2.99 -1.94
C GLN A 121 -12.39 -3.90 -1.89
N ARG A 122 -12.19 -5.19 -2.07
CA ARG A 122 -13.20 -6.21 -1.82
C ARG A 122 -13.09 -6.66 -0.38
N VAL A 123 -14.21 -6.62 0.34
CA VAL A 123 -14.25 -6.90 1.77
C VAL A 123 -14.97 -8.20 2.01
N SER A 124 -14.32 -9.14 2.68
CA SER A 124 -14.92 -10.38 3.17
C SER A 124 -14.80 -10.46 4.68
N THR A 125 -15.81 -11.03 5.33
CA THR A 125 -15.84 -11.21 6.78
C THR A 125 -16.21 -12.65 7.12
N ALA A 126 -16.13 -13.00 8.41
CA ALA A 126 -16.58 -14.31 8.89
C ALA A 126 -18.04 -14.61 8.55
N ASN A 127 -18.88 -13.57 8.36
CA ASN A 127 -20.30 -13.69 8.06
C ASN A 127 -20.65 -13.41 6.58
N GLY A 128 -19.64 -13.32 5.71
CA GLY A 128 -19.82 -13.09 4.28
C GLY A 128 -19.26 -11.75 3.80
N PRO A 129 -19.50 -11.41 2.52
CA PRO A 129 -18.96 -10.19 1.96
C PRO A 129 -19.66 -8.95 2.46
N LEU A 130 -18.93 -7.85 2.54
CA LEU A 130 -19.46 -6.50 2.74
C LEU A 130 -19.39 -5.73 1.42
N PRO A 131 -20.07 -4.56 1.32
CA PRO A 131 -19.94 -3.71 0.15
C PRO A 131 -18.48 -3.34 -0.13
N GLU A 132 -18.14 -3.25 -1.42
CA GLU A 132 -16.82 -2.82 -1.85
C GLU A 132 -16.53 -1.40 -1.37
N ARG A 133 -15.26 -1.12 -1.08
CA ARG A 133 -14.80 0.21 -0.68
C ARG A 133 -14.00 0.81 -1.83
N HIS A 134 -14.23 2.09 -2.10
CA HIS A 134 -13.57 2.80 -3.20
C HIS A 134 -12.72 3.93 -2.64
N LEU A 135 -11.51 4.04 -3.14
CA LEU A 135 -10.53 5.02 -2.72
C LEU A 135 -9.93 5.70 -3.95
N VAL A 136 -9.58 6.96 -3.80
CA VAL A 136 -8.78 7.69 -4.79
C VAL A 136 -7.44 7.98 -4.15
N VAL A 137 -6.35 7.60 -4.82
CA VAL A 137 -5.01 7.63 -4.25
C VAL A 137 -4.06 8.34 -5.20
N GLY A 138 -3.34 9.32 -4.69
CA GLY A 138 -2.24 9.96 -5.39
C GLY A 138 -0.91 9.31 -5.01
N LEU A 139 -0.06 9.03 -6.01
CA LEU A 139 1.27 8.49 -5.80
C LEU A 139 2.32 9.39 -6.45
N ALA A 140 3.45 9.54 -5.77
CA ALA A 140 4.66 10.06 -6.37
C ALA A 140 5.67 8.92 -6.49
N LEU A 141 6.34 8.85 -7.64
CA LEU A 141 7.35 7.84 -7.93
C LEU A 141 8.65 8.51 -8.32
N VAL A 142 9.76 7.88 -7.95
CA VAL A 142 11.11 8.35 -8.30
C VAL A 142 11.91 7.21 -8.90
N LYS A 143 12.87 7.57 -9.77
CA LYS A 143 13.80 6.61 -10.34
C LYS A 143 14.90 6.30 -9.32
N VAL A 144 15.06 5.03 -9.03
CA VAL A 144 16.14 4.54 -8.15
C VAL A 144 16.90 3.46 -8.92
N GLY A 145 18.11 3.78 -9.36
CA GLY A 145 18.85 2.90 -10.26
C GLY A 145 18.11 2.70 -11.59
N ALA A 146 17.88 1.47 -11.98
CA ALA A 146 17.17 1.13 -13.22
C ALA A 146 15.66 1.00 -13.04
N GLY A 147 15.14 1.13 -11.81
CA GLY A 147 13.73 0.90 -11.50
C GLY A 147 13.04 2.12 -10.90
N TRP A 148 11.71 2.07 -10.92
CA TRP A 148 10.87 3.06 -10.27
C TRP A 148 10.47 2.59 -8.87
N ARG A 149 10.37 3.54 -7.94
CA ARG A 149 9.96 3.28 -6.57
C ARG A 149 8.96 4.34 -6.13
N VAL A 150 8.00 3.96 -5.32
CA VAL A 150 7.03 4.91 -4.76
C VAL A 150 7.67 5.65 -3.60
N SER A 151 7.63 6.97 -3.67
CA SER A 151 8.17 7.87 -2.64
C SER A 151 7.09 8.47 -1.75
N GLN A 152 5.85 8.50 -2.21
CA GLN A 152 4.73 9.06 -1.45
C GLN A 152 3.41 8.45 -1.91
N MET A 153 2.51 8.20 -0.94
CA MET A 153 1.14 7.77 -1.18
C MET A 153 0.21 8.64 -0.35
N VAL A 154 -0.82 9.19 -0.98
CA VAL A 154 -1.80 10.06 -0.32
C VAL A 154 -3.20 9.64 -0.75
N ALA A 155 -4.02 9.20 0.19
CA ALA A 155 -5.46 8.99 -0.05
C ALA A 155 -6.16 10.34 -0.18
N ARG A 156 -7.05 10.47 -1.11
CA ARG A 156 -7.80 11.70 -1.40
C ARG A 156 -9.29 11.54 -1.19
#